data_ddc6892087f92e9331d4c3d720a59a9d
#
_entry.id   ddc6892087f92e9331d4c3d720a59a9d
#
_cell.length_a   1.000
_cell.length_b   1.000
_cell.length_c   1.000
_cell.angle_alpha   90.00
_cell.angle_beta   90.00
_cell.angle_gamma   90.00
#
_symmetry.space_group_name_H-M   'P 1'
#
loop_
_entity.id
_entity.type
_entity.pdbx_description
1 polymer ?
#
loop_
_entity_poly.entity_id
_entity_poly.type
_entity_poly.pdbx_seq_one_letter_code
_entity_poly.pdbx_strand_id
1 'polypeptide(L)'
;MIKKIVIKGAKEHNLKNISVEIPKDQFVVITGLSGSGKSTIANVIMTKLMELGGRPVTLLDGDIVRKNLSSELGFSKEHRDINIRRIGYVASEITKNGGIAICAPIAPYSRTRKLVRDDIEKWGTFIEVHIATSLEECERRDRKGLYKLAREGKIKEFTGISDPYESPKEPELRIETENISVENCAQKIILKLF
;
A
#
# COMPACT_ATOMS: atom_id res chain seq x y z
N MET A 1 23.21 -2.45 -13.28
CA MET A 1 22.87 -1.81 -11.99
C MET A 1 22.84 -2.86 -10.88
N ILE A 2 23.39 -2.57 -9.71
CA ILE A 2 23.37 -3.49 -8.55
C ILE A 2 21.93 -3.50 -8.03
N LYS A 3 21.24 -4.62 -8.21
CA LYS A 3 19.81 -4.76 -7.80
C LYS A 3 19.60 -5.05 -6.32
N LYS A 4 20.66 -5.27 -5.54
CA LYS A 4 20.61 -5.63 -4.11
C LYS A 4 21.84 -5.15 -3.36
N ILE A 5 21.67 -4.81 -2.08
CA ILE A 5 22.76 -4.63 -1.13
C ILE A 5 23.01 -5.99 -0.51
N VAL A 6 24.23 -6.48 -0.57
CA VAL A 6 24.61 -7.75 0.03
C VAL A 6 25.44 -7.47 1.27
N ILE A 7 24.92 -7.82 2.44
CA ILE A 7 25.64 -7.80 3.71
C ILE A 7 26.04 -9.23 4.02
N LYS A 8 27.33 -9.50 4.19
CA LYS A 8 27.84 -10.83 4.53
C LYS A 8 28.54 -10.79 5.88
N GLY A 9 28.17 -11.72 6.73
CA GLY A 9 28.85 -11.96 7.99
C GLY A 9 28.79 -10.80 8.99
N ALA A 10 27.71 -10.05 9.05
CA ALA A 10 27.53 -8.94 9.98
C ALA A 10 27.51 -9.45 11.44
N LYS A 11 28.47 -8.94 12.27
CA LYS A 11 28.67 -9.37 13.67
C LYS A 11 28.63 -8.23 14.68
N GLU A 12 28.34 -7.00 14.25
CA GLU A 12 28.28 -5.84 15.14
C GLU A 12 26.95 -5.77 15.92
N HIS A 13 27.02 -5.25 17.11
CA HIS A 13 25.90 -5.17 18.06
C HIS A 13 25.27 -6.54 18.32
N ASN A 14 23.97 -6.69 18.13
CA ASN A 14 23.23 -7.93 18.36
C ASN A 14 23.23 -8.90 17.16
N LEU A 15 24.02 -8.63 16.11
CA LEU A 15 24.04 -9.43 14.90
C LEU A 15 24.95 -10.65 15.06
N LYS A 16 24.37 -11.84 14.92
CA LYS A 16 25.07 -13.12 15.07
C LYS A 16 25.49 -13.67 13.70
N ASN A 17 26.47 -13.04 13.04
CA ASN A 17 27.01 -13.49 11.76
C ASN A 17 25.95 -13.65 10.67
N ILE A 18 25.05 -12.68 10.57
CA ILE A 18 23.98 -12.74 9.59
C ILE A 18 24.47 -12.31 8.21
N SER A 19 23.96 -12.99 7.19
CA SER A 19 24.12 -12.58 5.79
C SER A 19 22.73 -12.25 5.25
N VAL A 20 22.56 -11.02 4.74
CA VAL A 20 21.29 -10.51 4.24
C VAL A 20 21.49 -9.90 2.87
N GLU A 21 20.60 -10.21 1.95
CA GLU A 21 20.49 -9.53 0.67
C GLU A 21 19.28 -8.59 0.74
N ILE A 22 19.53 -7.29 0.71
CA ILE A 22 18.49 -6.26 0.77
C ILE A 22 18.21 -5.84 -0.68
N PRO A 23 17.02 -6.14 -1.23
CA PRO A 23 16.65 -5.67 -2.57
C PRO A 23 16.69 -4.15 -2.60
N LYS A 24 17.21 -3.56 -3.68
CA LYS A 24 17.13 -2.12 -3.91
C LYS A 24 15.79 -1.77 -4.52
N ASP A 25 15.36 -0.53 -4.26
CA ASP A 25 14.27 0.11 -4.98
C ASP A 25 12.93 -0.63 -4.79
N GLN A 26 12.35 -0.48 -3.60
CA GLN A 26 11.13 -1.20 -3.24
C GLN A 26 9.90 -0.29 -3.26
N PHE A 27 8.83 -0.83 -3.80
CA PHE A 27 7.51 -0.23 -3.78
C PHE A 27 6.51 -1.20 -3.17
N VAL A 28 5.72 -0.72 -2.23
CA VAL A 28 4.63 -1.49 -1.62
C VAL A 28 3.32 -0.76 -1.87
N VAL A 29 2.39 -1.42 -2.53
CA VAL A 29 1.02 -0.96 -2.61
C VAL A 29 0.12 -1.80 -1.71
N ILE A 30 -0.59 -1.13 -0.80
CA ILE A 30 -1.55 -1.75 0.11
C ILE A 30 -2.94 -1.38 -0.39
N THR A 31 -3.63 -2.31 -1.04
CA THR A 31 -4.97 -2.13 -1.58
C THR A 31 -6.04 -2.83 -0.71
N GLY A 32 -7.28 -2.42 -0.82
CA GLY A 32 -8.41 -2.97 -0.07
C GLY A 32 -9.52 -1.92 0.12
N LEU A 33 -10.66 -2.34 0.65
CA LEU A 33 -11.83 -1.49 0.89
C LEU A 33 -11.53 -0.36 1.90
N SER A 34 -12.36 0.69 1.91
CA SER A 34 -12.36 1.68 2.98
C SER A 34 -12.61 0.97 4.32
N GLY A 35 -11.96 1.40 5.41
CA GLY A 35 -12.13 0.74 6.71
C GLY A 35 -11.41 -0.61 6.88
N SER A 36 -10.75 -1.15 5.85
CA SER A 36 -10.04 -2.45 5.95
C SER A 36 -8.78 -2.42 6.83
N GLY A 37 -8.28 -1.25 7.23
CA GLY A 37 -7.09 -1.12 8.07
C GLY A 37 -5.81 -0.73 7.32
N LYS A 38 -5.85 -0.48 6.01
CA LYS A 38 -4.69 -0.13 5.18
C LYS A 38 -3.79 0.95 5.77
N SER A 39 -4.35 2.12 6.06
CA SER A 39 -3.59 3.27 6.58
C SER A 39 -2.96 2.97 7.94
N THR A 40 -3.65 2.23 8.81
CA THR A 40 -3.11 1.84 10.11
C THR A 40 -1.90 0.91 9.94
N ILE A 41 -2.03 -0.12 9.10
CA ILE A 41 -0.94 -1.05 8.80
C ILE A 41 0.23 -0.31 8.13
N ALA A 42 -0.05 0.55 7.16
CA ALA A 42 0.95 1.33 6.44
C ALA A 42 1.79 2.24 7.37
N ASN A 43 1.16 2.87 8.36
CA ASN A 43 1.86 3.68 9.36
C ASN A 43 2.80 2.83 10.23
N VAL A 44 2.36 1.64 10.67
CA VAL A 44 3.23 0.73 11.43
C VAL A 44 4.40 0.25 10.59
N ILE A 45 4.18 -0.10 9.31
CA ILE A 45 5.26 -0.48 8.39
C ILE A 45 6.25 0.68 8.23
N MET A 46 5.77 1.89 7.99
CA MET A 46 6.61 3.09 7.85
C MET A 46 7.50 3.27 9.08
N THR A 47 6.93 3.25 10.28
CA THR A 47 7.68 3.39 11.54
C THR A 47 8.77 2.34 11.66
N LYS A 48 8.42 1.06 11.45
CA LYS A 48 9.38 -0.05 11.55
C LYS A 48 10.50 0.05 10.52
N LEU A 49 10.19 0.43 9.27
CA LEU A 49 11.21 0.60 8.23
C LEU A 49 12.12 1.81 8.51
N MET A 50 11.59 2.89 9.09
CA MET A 50 12.39 4.02 9.54
C MET A 50 13.33 3.65 10.70
N GLU A 51 12.86 2.83 11.65
CA GLU A 51 13.67 2.30 12.75
C GLU A 51 14.80 1.38 12.25
N LEU A 52 14.55 0.57 11.23
CA LEU A 52 15.58 -0.25 10.58
C LEU A 52 16.65 0.60 9.87
N GLY A 53 16.31 1.82 9.49
CA GLY A 53 17.21 2.73 8.81
C GLY A 53 17.63 2.31 7.40
N GLY A 54 18.64 2.96 6.86
CA GLY A 54 19.27 2.60 5.59
C GLY A 54 18.64 3.20 4.34
N ARG A 55 17.35 3.58 4.36
CA ARG A 55 16.67 4.19 3.21
C ARG A 55 15.60 5.21 3.60
N PRO A 56 15.38 6.23 2.77
CA PRO A 56 14.22 7.07 2.89
C PRO A 56 12.93 6.26 2.69
N VAL A 57 11.95 6.44 3.58
CA VAL A 57 10.64 5.80 3.49
C VAL A 57 9.58 6.88 3.33
N THR A 58 8.72 6.75 2.33
CA THR A 58 7.63 7.71 2.09
C THR A 58 6.30 6.97 2.10
N LEU A 59 5.36 7.46 2.91
CA LEU A 59 3.98 6.99 2.93
C LEU A 59 3.10 7.89 2.05
N LEU A 60 2.49 7.30 1.04
CA LEU A 60 1.48 7.90 0.17
C LEU A 60 0.09 7.37 0.56
N ASP A 61 -0.45 7.92 1.64
CA ASP A 61 -1.82 7.61 2.06
C ASP A 61 -2.84 8.22 1.10
N GLY A 62 -3.88 7.45 0.75
CA GLY A 62 -4.86 7.84 -0.25
C GLY A 62 -5.62 9.13 0.07
N ASP A 63 -5.94 9.38 1.35
CA ASP A 63 -6.64 10.60 1.78
C ASP A 63 -5.70 11.82 1.74
N ILE A 64 -4.45 11.64 2.17
CA ILE A 64 -3.43 12.71 2.17
C ILE A 64 -3.07 13.11 0.74
N VAL A 65 -2.85 12.12 -0.13
CA VAL A 65 -2.55 12.38 -1.55
C VAL A 65 -3.72 13.07 -2.23
N ARG A 66 -4.96 12.62 -1.97
CA ARG A 66 -6.14 13.27 -2.55
C ARG A 66 -6.24 14.74 -2.12
N LYS A 67 -5.98 15.06 -0.87
CA LYS A 67 -6.00 16.44 -0.38
C LYS A 67 -4.93 17.33 -1.02
N ASN A 68 -3.72 16.80 -1.27
CA ASN A 68 -2.57 17.61 -1.67
C ASN A 68 -2.26 17.58 -3.17
N LEU A 69 -2.50 16.46 -3.85
CA LEU A 69 -2.16 16.26 -5.26
C LEU A 69 -3.36 16.06 -6.18
N SER A 70 -4.54 15.84 -5.62
CA SER A 70 -5.73 15.46 -6.37
C SER A 70 -7.00 16.07 -5.78
N SER A 71 -6.90 17.25 -5.19
CA SER A 71 -8.02 17.92 -4.51
C SER A 71 -9.16 18.31 -5.46
N GLU A 72 -8.86 18.50 -6.75
CA GLU A 72 -9.83 18.79 -7.79
C GLU A 72 -10.59 17.55 -8.28
N LEU A 73 -10.13 16.35 -7.94
CA LEU A 73 -10.73 15.11 -8.41
C LEU A 73 -11.90 14.68 -7.53
N GLY A 74 -13.01 14.30 -8.16
CA GLY A 74 -14.15 13.62 -7.53
C GLY A 74 -13.91 12.10 -7.36
N PHE A 75 -15.00 11.34 -7.27
CA PHE A 75 -14.97 9.90 -7.00
C PHE A 75 -15.40 9.04 -8.20
N SER A 76 -15.59 9.64 -9.38
CA SER A 76 -15.87 8.87 -10.59
C SER A 76 -14.73 7.89 -10.91
N LYS A 77 -15.03 6.87 -11.70
CA LYS A 77 -14.03 5.88 -12.14
C LYS A 77 -12.80 6.53 -12.75
N GLU A 78 -12.99 7.49 -13.62
CA GLU A 78 -11.91 8.24 -14.28
C GLU A 78 -11.06 9.01 -13.27
N HIS A 79 -11.69 9.73 -12.34
CA HIS A 79 -10.98 10.48 -11.31
C HIS A 79 -10.21 9.57 -10.36
N ARG A 80 -10.72 8.38 -10.06
CA ARG A 80 -9.98 7.37 -9.28
C ARG A 80 -8.77 6.87 -10.06
N ASP A 81 -8.92 6.56 -11.34
CA ASP A 81 -7.81 6.12 -12.19
C ASP A 81 -6.72 7.18 -12.30
N ILE A 82 -7.09 8.44 -12.50
CA ILE A 82 -6.14 9.56 -12.50
C ILE A 82 -5.40 9.64 -11.16
N ASN A 83 -6.12 9.60 -10.04
CA ASN A 83 -5.51 9.67 -8.71
C ASN A 83 -4.51 8.53 -8.47
N ILE A 84 -4.86 7.29 -8.83
CA ILE A 84 -3.96 6.14 -8.66
C ILE A 84 -2.72 6.25 -9.56
N ARG A 85 -2.87 6.74 -10.79
CA ARG A 85 -1.73 6.99 -11.68
C ARG A 85 -0.81 8.09 -11.15
N ARG A 86 -1.34 9.16 -10.57
CA ARG A 86 -0.53 10.20 -9.90
C ARG A 86 0.25 9.63 -8.72
N ILE A 87 -0.39 8.82 -7.87
CA ILE A 87 0.28 8.12 -6.77
C ILE A 87 1.39 7.23 -7.32
N GLY A 88 1.11 6.45 -8.36
CA GLY A 88 2.09 5.58 -9.02
C GLY A 88 3.29 6.35 -9.58
N TYR A 89 3.05 7.49 -10.21
CA TYR A 89 4.13 8.35 -10.71
C TYR A 89 5.04 8.85 -9.58
N VAL A 90 4.47 9.43 -8.52
CA VAL A 90 5.25 9.90 -7.37
C VAL A 90 6.03 8.75 -6.72
N ALA A 91 5.40 7.60 -6.56
CA ALA A 91 6.03 6.41 -6.02
C ALA A 91 7.19 5.91 -6.91
N SER A 92 7.04 5.97 -8.24
CA SER A 92 8.12 5.60 -9.17
C SER A 92 9.33 6.53 -9.05
N GLU A 93 9.11 7.83 -8.86
CA GLU A 93 10.21 8.79 -8.65
C GLU A 93 10.93 8.53 -7.32
N ILE A 94 10.21 8.20 -6.25
CA ILE A 94 10.81 7.80 -4.97
C ILE A 94 11.65 6.54 -5.14
N THR A 95 11.12 5.54 -5.83
CA THR A 95 11.79 4.25 -6.07
C THR A 95 13.05 4.43 -6.93
N LYS A 96 13.00 5.20 -8.00
CA LYS A 96 14.17 5.53 -8.84
C LYS A 96 15.32 6.14 -8.05
N ASN A 97 15.01 6.89 -7.01
CA ASN A 97 15.99 7.55 -6.14
C ASN A 97 16.40 6.69 -4.93
N GLY A 98 16.11 5.40 -4.93
CA GLY A 98 16.54 4.45 -3.89
C GLY A 98 15.70 4.47 -2.61
N GLY A 99 14.58 5.20 -2.60
CA GLY A 99 13.63 5.21 -1.49
C GLY A 99 12.67 4.02 -1.50
N ILE A 100 11.95 3.86 -0.40
CA ILE A 100 10.83 2.92 -0.26
C ILE A 100 9.54 3.73 -0.30
N ALA A 101 8.66 3.45 -1.26
CA ALA A 101 7.34 4.04 -1.32
C ALA A 101 6.29 3.06 -0.80
N ILE A 102 5.54 3.45 0.23
CA ILE A 102 4.39 2.72 0.77
C ILE A 102 3.15 3.46 0.32
N CYS A 103 2.33 2.84 -0.52
CA CYS A 103 1.09 3.43 -1.00
C CYS A 103 -0.12 2.74 -0.39
N ALA A 104 -1.04 3.49 0.21
CA ALA A 104 -2.23 2.95 0.88
C ALA A 104 -3.56 3.49 0.32
N PRO A 105 -3.76 3.61 -1.00
CA PRO A 105 -5.05 3.95 -1.59
C PRO A 105 -5.99 2.74 -1.64
N ILE A 106 -7.27 2.96 -1.97
CA ILE A 106 -8.19 1.86 -2.28
C ILE A 106 -7.74 1.13 -3.54
N ALA A 107 -7.39 1.85 -4.62
CA ALA A 107 -6.98 1.33 -5.92
C ALA A 107 -7.92 0.22 -6.44
N PRO A 108 -9.21 0.54 -6.73
CA PRO A 108 -10.24 -0.47 -6.90
C PRO A 108 -10.11 -1.27 -8.19
N TYR A 109 -9.49 -0.74 -9.24
CA TYR A 109 -9.51 -1.34 -10.58
C TYR A 109 -8.19 -2.05 -10.90
N SER A 110 -8.28 -3.31 -11.30
CA SER A 110 -7.13 -4.17 -11.63
C SER A 110 -6.28 -3.62 -12.78
N ARG A 111 -6.94 -3.06 -13.81
CA ARG A 111 -6.26 -2.43 -14.94
C ARG A 111 -5.31 -1.31 -14.49
N THR A 112 -5.77 -0.44 -13.59
CA THR A 112 -4.98 0.71 -13.14
C THR A 112 -3.85 0.26 -12.22
N ARG A 113 -4.07 -0.73 -11.35
CA ARG A 113 -3.00 -1.33 -10.55
C ARG A 113 -1.92 -1.95 -11.44
N LYS A 114 -2.34 -2.67 -12.51
CA LYS A 114 -1.40 -3.25 -13.47
C LYS A 114 -0.58 -2.18 -14.19
N LEU A 115 -1.17 -1.09 -14.67
CA LEU A 115 -0.44 0.01 -15.30
C LEU A 115 0.63 0.60 -14.37
N VAL A 116 0.29 0.82 -13.11
CA VAL A 116 1.24 1.32 -12.10
C VAL A 116 2.34 0.29 -11.82
N ARG A 117 2.00 -1.00 -11.74
CA ARG A 117 2.98 -2.09 -11.62
C ARG A 117 3.97 -2.07 -12.77
N ASP A 118 3.48 -2.06 -14.00
CA ASP A 118 4.30 -2.10 -15.22
C ASP A 118 5.28 -0.90 -15.30
N ASP A 119 4.88 0.26 -14.75
CA ASP A 119 5.76 1.44 -14.69
C ASP A 119 6.83 1.34 -13.60
N ILE A 120 6.48 0.82 -12.43
CA ILE A 120 7.40 0.73 -11.28
C ILE A 120 8.40 -0.41 -11.47
N GLU A 121 7.99 -1.54 -12.03
CA GLU A 121 8.87 -2.70 -12.27
C GLU A 121 10.04 -2.40 -13.22
N LYS A 122 9.98 -1.30 -13.98
CA LYS A 122 11.12 -0.79 -14.76
C LYS A 122 12.28 -0.33 -13.87
N TRP A 123 12.00 0.04 -12.63
CA TRP A 123 12.94 0.69 -11.72
C TRP A 123 13.22 -0.11 -10.45
N GLY A 124 12.27 -0.90 -9.99
CA GLY A 124 12.38 -1.63 -8.73
C GLY A 124 11.36 -2.75 -8.58
N THR A 125 11.21 -3.24 -7.36
CA THR A 125 10.26 -4.32 -7.04
C THR A 125 8.90 -3.74 -6.68
N PHE A 126 7.84 -4.27 -7.27
CA PHE A 126 6.46 -3.97 -6.93
C PHE A 126 5.89 -5.08 -6.05
N ILE A 127 5.36 -4.73 -4.88
CA ILE A 127 4.71 -5.67 -3.96
C ILE A 127 3.27 -5.23 -3.74
N GLU A 128 2.31 -6.00 -4.25
CA GLU A 128 0.89 -5.78 -4.04
C GLU A 128 0.42 -6.53 -2.80
N VAL A 129 -0.06 -5.78 -1.82
CA VAL A 129 -0.64 -6.33 -0.60
C VAL A 129 -2.14 -6.08 -0.61
N HIS A 130 -2.92 -7.14 -0.68
CA HIS A 130 -4.37 -7.09 -0.57
C HIS A 130 -4.81 -7.25 0.88
N ILE A 131 -5.33 -6.18 1.46
CA ILE A 131 -6.02 -6.25 2.75
C ILE A 131 -7.46 -6.68 2.50
N ALA A 132 -7.68 -7.98 2.68
CA ALA A 132 -8.90 -8.70 2.29
C ALA A 132 -9.94 -8.78 3.43
N THR A 133 -10.05 -7.72 4.23
CA THR A 133 -11.14 -7.57 5.22
C THR A 133 -12.48 -7.61 4.50
N SER A 134 -13.44 -8.38 5.01
CA SER A 134 -14.77 -8.49 4.43
C SER A 134 -15.49 -7.15 4.36
N LEU A 135 -16.44 -7.01 3.43
CA LEU A 135 -17.24 -5.79 3.31
C LEU A 135 -18.04 -5.54 4.58
N GLU A 136 -18.63 -6.60 5.13
CA GLU A 136 -19.40 -6.58 6.36
C GLU A 136 -18.59 -6.04 7.52
N GLU A 137 -17.36 -6.49 7.67
CA GLU A 137 -16.47 -6.00 8.73
C GLU A 137 -16.02 -4.56 8.48
N CYS A 138 -15.77 -4.17 7.22
CA CYS A 138 -15.48 -2.78 6.87
C CYS A 138 -16.65 -1.85 7.20
N GLU A 139 -17.89 -2.27 6.91
CA GLU A 139 -19.12 -1.55 7.26
C GLU A 139 -19.31 -1.49 8.78
N ARG A 140 -19.09 -2.59 9.50
CA ARG A 140 -19.17 -2.63 10.96
C ARG A 140 -18.20 -1.64 11.62
N ARG A 141 -16.99 -1.53 11.07
CA ARG A 141 -15.97 -0.57 11.55
C ARG A 141 -16.35 0.88 11.25
N ASP A 142 -16.81 1.15 10.07
CA ASP A 142 -17.20 2.46 9.49
C ASP A 142 -16.67 3.71 10.19
N ARG A 143 -15.38 3.76 10.48
CA ARG A 143 -14.73 4.81 11.30
C ARG A 143 -14.99 6.24 10.83
N LYS A 144 -15.35 6.41 9.56
CA LYS A 144 -15.58 7.71 8.92
C LYS A 144 -17.08 7.96 8.69
N GLY A 145 -17.97 7.02 9.00
CA GLY A 145 -19.41 7.10 8.72
C GLY A 145 -19.74 7.07 7.21
N LEU A 146 -18.78 6.69 6.36
CA LEU A 146 -18.94 6.76 4.91
C LEU A 146 -19.84 5.65 4.37
N TYR A 147 -19.78 4.46 4.95
CA TYR A 147 -20.66 3.34 4.57
C TYR A 147 -22.12 3.66 4.87
N LYS A 148 -22.39 4.21 6.05
CA LYS A 148 -23.74 4.68 6.42
C LYS A 148 -24.26 5.67 5.38
N LEU A 149 -23.48 6.69 5.03
CA LEU A 149 -23.86 7.70 4.04
C LEU A 149 -24.06 7.09 2.64
N ALA A 150 -23.25 6.11 2.27
CA ALA A 150 -23.39 5.41 0.99
C ALA A 150 -24.67 4.56 0.93
N ARG A 151 -25.00 3.83 2.02
CA ARG A 151 -26.24 3.06 2.15
C ARG A 151 -27.49 3.96 2.13
N GLU A 152 -27.41 5.17 2.70
CA GLU A 152 -28.46 6.18 2.65
C GLU A 152 -28.54 6.89 1.27
N GLY A 153 -27.70 6.53 0.29
CA GLY A 153 -27.68 7.14 -1.03
C GLY A 153 -27.10 8.56 -1.08
N LYS A 154 -26.54 9.06 0.02
CA LYS A 154 -25.92 10.40 0.12
C LYS A 154 -24.56 10.47 -0.54
N ILE A 155 -23.83 9.34 -0.62
CA ILE A 155 -22.58 9.22 -1.38
C ILE A 155 -22.83 8.29 -2.56
N LYS A 156 -22.64 8.83 -3.76
CA LYS A 156 -22.69 8.06 -5.00
C LYS A 156 -21.31 7.48 -5.30
N GLU A 157 -21.25 6.44 -6.15
CA GLU A 157 -20.00 5.83 -6.62
C GLU A 157 -19.06 5.42 -5.46
N PHE A 158 -19.61 4.80 -4.41
CA PHE A 158 -18.82 4.34 -3.26
C PHE A 158 -18.31 2.92 -3.48
N THR A 159 -16.97 2.75 -3.45
CA THR A 159 -16.32 1.45 -3.69
C THR A 159 -16.76 0.39 -2.69
N GLY A 160 -17.26 -0.72 -3.20
CA GLY A 160 -17.78 -1.83 -2.41
C GLY A 160 -19.28 -1.78 -2.15
N ILE A 161 -19.96 -0.65 -2.44
CA ILE A 161 -21.43 -0.51 -2.30
C ILE A 161 -22.08 -0.28 -3.67
N SER A 162 -21.87 0.90 -4.26
CA SER A 162 -22.43 1.27 -5.56
C SER A 162 -21.41 1.19 -6.70
N ASP A 163 -20.13 1.05 -6.37
CA ASP A 163 -19.03 0.89 -7.30
C ASP A 163 -18.24 -0.38 -6.98
N PRO A 164 -17.73 -1.12 -7.99
CA PRO A 164 -17.00 -2.35 -7.76
C PRO A 164 -15.63 -2.12 -7.13
N TYR A 165 -15.20 -3.10 -6.33
CA TYR A 165 -13.81 -3.31 -5.98
C TYR A 165 -13.35 -4.61 -6.62
N GLU A 166 -12.42 -4.50 -7.57
CA GLU A 166 -11.83 -5.64 -8.26
C GLU A 166 -10.67 -6.18 -7.41
N SER A 167 -10.94 -7.21 -6.61
CA SER A 167 -9.92 -7.86 -5.77
C SER A 167 -8.73 -8.33 -6.62
N PRO A 168 -7.49 -8.11 -6.15
CA PRO A 168 -6.31 -8.68 -6.81
C PRO A 168 -6.43 -10.20 -6.90
N LYS A 169 -6.13 -10.75 -8.09
CA LYS A 169 -6.18 -12.20 -8.32
C LYS A 169 -4.95 -12.89 -7.75
N GLU A 170 -3.78 -12.29 -7.94
CA GLU A 170 -2.48 -12.84 -7.54
C GLU A 170 -1.63 -11.76 -6.87
N PRO A 171 -2.05 -11.24 -5.68
CA PRO A 171 -1.23 -10.30 -4.92
C PRO A 171 -0.02 -11.04 -4.33
N GLU A 172 1.10 -10.37 -4.16
CA GLU A 172 2.26 -10.94 -3.46
C GLU A 172 1.95 -11.32 -2.01
N LEU A 173 0.96 -10.64 -1.41
CA LEU A 173 0.47 -10.97 -0.09
C LEU A 173 -1.02 -10.64 0.06
N ARG A 174 -1.81 -11.59 0.58
CA ARG A 174 -3.20 -11.41 0.98
C ARG A 174 -3.33 -11.55 2.49
N ILE A 175 -3.94 -10.56 3.14
CA ILE A 175 -4.11 -10.52 4.60
C ILE A 175 -5.59 -10.28 4.93
N GLU A 176 -6.17 -11.18 5.72
CA GLU A 176 -7.45 -10.99 6.39
C GLU A 176 -7.19 -10.42 7.78
N THR A 177 -7.83 -9.30 8.13
CA THR A 177 -7.49 -8.55 9.35
C THR A 177 -8.40 -8.83 10.54
N GLU A 178 -9.35 -9.75 10.39
CA GLU A 178 -10.41 -9.94 11.38
C GLU A 178 -9.90 -10.52 12.70
N ASN A 179 -8.86 -11.36 12.63
CA ASN A 179 -8.29 -12.05 13.80
C ASN A 179 -6.76 -11.87 13.92
N ILE A 180 -6.22 -10.79 13.34
CA ILE A 180 -4.78 -10.55 13.34
C ILE A 180 -4.51 -9.12 13.83
N SER A 181 -3.54 -8.96 14.73
CA SER A 181 -3.12 -7.62 15.17
C SER A 181 -2.48 -6.82 14.04
N VAL A 182 -2.52 -5.50 14.15
CA VAL A 182 -1.91 -4.59 13.16
C VAL A 182 -0.41 -4.84 13.05
N GLU A 183 0.26 -5.09 14.16
CA GLU A 183 1.69 -5.40 14.26
C GLU A 183 2.04 -6.67 13.50
N ASN A 184 1.23 -7.71 13.65
CA ASN A 184 1.44 -8.98 12.93
C ASN A 184 1.17 -8.84 11.44
N CYS A 185 0.18 -8.03 11.03
CA CYS A 185 -0.04 -7.69 9.62
C CYS A 185 1.18 -6.96 9.05
N ALA A 186 1.68 -5.94 9.75
CA ALA A 186 2.86 -5.19 9.34
C ALA A 186 4.11 -6.08 9.25
N GLN A 187 4.31 -6.97 10.22
CA GLN A 187 5.43 -7.91 10.24
C GLN A 187 5.42 -8.85 9.02
N LYS A 188 4.25 -9.40 8.65
CA LYS A 188 4.11 -10.24 7.44
C LYS A 188 4.51 -9.48 6.17
N ILE A 189 4.15 -8.20 6.08
CA ILE A 189 4.49 -7.35 4.92
C ILE A 189 5.98 -7.06 4.89
N ILE A 190 6.59 -6.72 6.03
CA ILE A 190 8.03 -6.45 6.15
C ILE A 190 8.84 -7.69 5.76
N LEU A 191 8.45 -8.88 6.22
CA LEU A 191 9.12 -10.14 5.83
C LEU A 191 9.03 -10.44 4.34
N LYS A 192 8.09 -9.84 3.62
CA LYS A 192 7.99 -9.97 2.16
C LYS A 192 8.89 -8.99 1.42
N LEU A 193 9.36 -7.94 2.11
CA LEU A 193 10.27 -6.93 1.57
C LEU A 193 11.73 -7.40 1.59
N PHE A 194 12.06 -8.34 2.45
CA PHE A 194 13.40 -8.87 2.67
C PHE A 194 13.45 -10.38 2.47
#